data_66d517e334dab6bda12e96bcbfaecf64
#
_entry.id   66d517e334dab6bda12e96bcbfaecf64
#
_cell.length_a   1.000
_cell.length_b   1.000
_cell.length_c   1.000
_cell.angle_alpha   90.00
_cell.angle_beta   90.00
_cell.angle_gamma   90.00
#
_symmetry.space_group_name_H-M   'P 1'
#
loop_
_entity.id
_entity.type
_entity.pdbx_description
1 polymer ?
#
loop_
_entity_poly.entity_id
_entity_poly.type
_entity_poly.pdbx_seq_one_letter_code
_entity_poly.pdbx_strand_id
1 'polypeptide(L)'
;MDVRDVQSMLREDRAEWEALVALLEARGGRESVHADSAPSWTIRDVYAHLARWIAHSTGDLEGWLEGRPIASLDGSDDEINARWQAEDSALDVATARERAQAAFDRRARAIESVPAERWGDAVLEKIARADGADHYRAHREYLSS
;
A
#
# COMPACT_ATOMS: atom_id res chain seq x y z
N MET A 1 -8.95 2.49 -18.56
CA MET A 1 -10.09 2.55 -17.60
C MET A 1 -10.96 3.77 -17.89
N ASP A 2 -12.24 3.66 -17.71
CA ASP A 2 -13.12 4.82 -17.69
C ASP A 2 -13.36 5.29 -16.23
N VAL A 3 -14.15 6.34 -16.06
CA VAL A 3 -14.43 6.91 -14.73
C VAL A 3 -15.16 5.88 -13.83
N ARG A 4 -16.02 5.04 -14.39
CA ARG A 4 -16.70 3.98 -13.61
C ARG A 4 -15.72 2.94 -13.11
N ASP A 5 -14.77 2.54 -13.95
CA ASP A 5 -13.72 1.59 -13.57
C ASP A 5 -12.88 2.14 -12.43
N VAL A 6 -12.53 3.43 -12.51
CA VAL A 6 -11.77 4.11 -11.46
C VAL A 6 -12.54 4.15 -10.15
N GLN A 7 -13.82 4.49 -10.20
CA GLN A 7 -14.68 4.52 -9.02
C GLN A 7 -14.85 3.13 -8.41
N SER A 8 -15.00 2.10 -9.24
CA SER A 8 -15.08 0.71 -8.79
C SER A 8 -13.79 0.27 -8.11
N MET A 9 -12.65 0.63 -8.70
CA MET A 9 -11.34 0.35 -8.12
C MET A 9 -11.19 0.99 -6.75
N LEU A 10 -11.55 2.26 -6.62
CA LEU A 10 -11.48 2.99 -5.34
C LEU A 10 -12.38 2.38 -4.27
N ARG A 11 -13.58 1.94 -4.64
CA ARG A 11 -14.49 1.26 -3.71
C ARG A 11 -13.90 -0.07 -3.25
N GLU A 12 -13.35 -0.86 -4.17
CA GLU A 12 -12.71 -2.13 -3.83
C GLU A 12 -11.48 -1.91 -2.95
N ASP A 13 -10.65 -0.94 -3.28
CA ASP A 13 -9.49 -0.58 -2.47
C ASP A 13 -9.90 -0.24 -1.04
N ARG A 14 -10.93 0.57 -0.87
CA ARG A 14 -11.43 0.96 0.44
C ARG A 14 -11.97 -0.22 1.23
N ALA A 15 -12.76 -1.08 0.59
CA ALA A 15 -13.33 -2.25 1.23
C ALA A 15 -12.23 -3.20 1.73
N GLU A 16 -11.25 -3.49 0.89
CA GLU A 16 -10.14 -4.37 1.27
C GLU A 16 -9.23 -3.74 2.31
N TRP A 17 -9.00 -2.42 2.23
CA TRP A 17 -8.23 -1.69 3.24
C TRP A 17 -8.91 -1.76 4.61
N GLU A 18 -10.19 -1.45 4.67
CA GLU A 18 -10.97 -1.47 5.91
C GLU A 18 -10.99 -2.88 6.53
N ALA A 19 -11.13 -3.92 5.70
CA ALA A 19 -11.08 -5.31 6.15
C ALA A 19 -9.71 -5.67 6.73
N LEU A 20 -8.63 -5.24 6.08
CA LEU A 20 -7.26 -5.46 6.55
C LEU A 20 -7.02 -4.75 7.89
N VAL A 21 -7.38 -3.48 7.97
CA VAL A 21 -7.21 -2.70 9.21
C VAL A 21 -8.01 -3.31 10.35
N ALA A 22 -9.25 -3.73 10.11
CA ALA A 22 -10.06 -4.39 11.12
C ALA A 22 -9.38 -5.66 11.65
N LEU A 23 -8.77 -6.44 10.76
CA LEU A 23 -8.08 -7.66 11.13
C LEU A 23 -6.79 -7.36 11.94
N LEU A 24 -6.03 -6.35 11.54
CA LEU A 24 -4.84 -5.92 12.27
C LEU A 24 -5.21 -5.41 13.67
N GLU A 25 -6.26 -4.59 13.77
CA GLU A 25 -6.73 -4.07 15.06
C GLU A 25 -7.25 -5.20 15.98
N ALA A 26 -7.92 -6.20 15.42
CA ALA A 26 -8.41 -7.35 16.18
C ALA A 26 -7.28 -8.19 16.77
N ARG A 27 -6.11 -8.20 16.14
CA ARG A 27 -4.95 -8.91 16.67
C ARG A 27 -4.29 -8.17 17.84
N GLY A 28 -4.50 -6.87 17.97
CA GLY A 28 -3.96 -6.07 19.07
C GLY A 28 -2.43 -6.11 19.11
N GLY A 29 -1.81 -5.93 20.26
CA GLY A 29 -0.36 -5.87 20.41
C GLY A 29 0.39 -7.20 20.26
N ARG A 30 -0.14 -8.20 19.57
CA ARG A 30 0.56 -9.46 19.34
C ARG A 30 1.78 -9.23 18.44
N GLU A 31 2.90 -9.82 18.81
CA GLU A 31 4.17 -9.53 18.20
C GLU A 31 4.33 -10.14 16.81
N SER A 32 3.84 -11.35 16.57
CA SER A 32 3.98 -12.01 15.28
C SER A 32 2.63 -12.21 14.62
N VAL A 33 2.51 -11.79 13.36
CA VAL A 33 1.26 -11.86 12.60
C VAL A 33 1.35 -12.79 11.40
N HIS A 34 2.56 -13.16 10.98
CA HIS A 34 2.79 -14.08 9.87
C HIS A 34 3.63 -15.26 10.32
N ALA A 35 3.16 -16.45 10.02
CA ALA A 35 3.89 -17.65 10.35
C ALA A 35 5.00 -17.97 9.35
N ASP A 36 4.76 -17.72 8.07
CA ASP A 36 5.60 -18.29 7.02
C ASP A 36 6.42 -17.27 6.24
N SER A 37 5.84 -16.20 5.75
CA SER A 37 6.52 -15.30 4.82
C SER A 37 7.33 -14.20 5.50
N ALA A 38 6.97 -13.85 6.73
CA ALA A 38 7.68 -12.85 7.53
C ALA A 38 7.48 -13.19 9.02
N PRO A 39 8.06 -14.26 9.52
CA PRO A 39 7.73 -14.77 10.86
C PRO A 39 8.09 -13.82 12.00
N SER A 40 8.98 -12.88 11.77
CA SER A 40 9.37 -11.87 12.76
C SER A 40 8.58 -10.57 12.65
N TRP A 41 7.66 -10.44 11.70
CA TRP A 41 6.91 -9.20 11.52
C TRP A 41 5.84 -9.04 12.59
N THR A 42 5.76 -7.82 13.10
CA THR A 42 4.73 -7.38 14.04
C THR A 42 3.64 -6.61 13.29
N ILE A 43 2.58 -6.25 13.99
CA ILE A 43 1.53 -5.37 13.42
C ILE A 43 2.13 -4.03 12.99
N ARG A 44 3.06 -3.47 13.79
CA ARG A 44 3.82 -2.28 13.42
C ARG A 44 4.53 -2.46 12.08
N ASP A 45 5.20 -3.59 11.87
CA ASP A 45 5.94 -3.86 10.65
C ASP A 45 5.00 -3.91 9.43
N VAL A 46 3.82 -4.50 9.59
CA VAL A 46 2.83 -4.57 8.51
C VAL A 46 2.36 -3.16 8.14
N TYR A 47 1.99 -2.33 9.11
CA TYR A 47 1.58 -0.96 8.84
C TYR A 47 2.69 -0.14 8.20
N ALA A 48 3.91 -0.22 8.72
CA ALA A 48 5.04 0.51 8.17
C ALA A 48 5.36 0.09 6.73
N HIS A 49 5.31 -1.21 6.44
CA HIS A 49 5.47 -1.77 5.11
C HIS A 49 4.41 -1.24 4.13
N LEU A 50 3.15 -1.27 4.52
CA LEU A 50 2.06 -0.74 3.70
C LEU A 50 2.24 0.75 3.44
N ALA A 51 2.59 1.52 4.47
CA ALA A 51 2.81 2.96 4.33
C ALA A 51 3.88 3.27 3.29
N ARG A 52 5.00 2.55 3.31
CA ARG A 52 6.12 2.75 2.39
C ARG A 52 5.76 2.39 0.95
N TRP A 53 5.17 1.22 0.72
CA TRP A 53 4.82 0.79 -0.63
C TRP A 53 3.73 1.65 -1.24
N ILE A 54 2.69 1.99 -0.48
CA ILE A 54 1.62 2.86 -0.96
C ILE A 54 2.18 4.25 -1.31
N ALA A 55 3.03 4.81 -0.46
CA ALA A 55 3.65 6.11 -0.71
C ALA A 55 4.55 6.07 -1.95
N HIS A 56 5.29 4.98 -2.16
CA HIS A 56 6.13 4.80 -3.34
C HIS A 56 5.30 4.78 -4.62
N SER A 57 4.27 3.96 -4.69
CA SER A 57 3.38 3.88 -5.85
C SER A 57 2.66 5.19 -6.13
N THR A 58 2.23 5.88 -5.08
CA THR A 58 1.59 7.19 -5.22
C THR A 58 2.56 8.21 -5.77
N GLY A 59 3.81 8.20 -5.32
CA GLY A 59 4.87 9.06 -5.85
C GLY A 59 5.13 8.79 -7.33
N ASP A 60 5.13 7.53 -7.74
CA ASP A 60 5.25 7.15 -9.16
C ASP A 60 4.08 7.67 -9.98
N LEU A 61 2.86 7.56 -9.47
CA LEU A 61 1.66 8.08 -10.13
C LEU A 61 1.76 9.58 -10.35
N GLU A 62 2.06 10.31 -9.31
CA GLU A 62 2.19 11.76 -9.36
C GLU A 62 3.32 12.18 -10.30
N GLY A 63 4.45 11.49 -10.23
CA GLY A 63 5.60 11.74 -11.10
C GLY A 63 5.28 11.48 -12.58
N TRP A 64 4.60 10.37 -12.86
CA TRP A 64 4.20 10.04 -14.23
C TRP A 64 3.26 11.08 -14.82
N LEU A 65 2.31 11.56 -14.03
CA LEU A 65 1.39 12.64 -14.47
C LEU A 65 2.12 13.93 -14.79
N GLU A 66 3.27 14.17 -14.17
CA GLU A 66 4.11 15.34 -14.41
C GLU A 66 5.18 15.10 -15.48
N GLY A 67 5.17 13.95 -16.12
CA GLY A 67 6.12 13.61 -17.18
C GLY A 67 7.47 13.07 -16.71
N ARG A 68 7.58 12.72 -15.41
CA ARG A 68 8.81 12.11 -14.89
C ARG A 68 8.79 10.59 -15.11
N PRO A 69 9.94 9.98 -15.44
CA PRO A 69 10.01 8.53 -15.56
C PRO A 69 9.84 7.84 -14.20
N ILE A 70 9.39 6.58 -14.23
CA ILE A 70 9.32 5.77 -13.02
C ILE A 70 10.74 5.43 -12.57
N ALA A 71 11.05 5.71 -11.31
CA ALA A 71 12.33 5.38 -10.71
C ALA A 71 12.29 3.96 -10.14
N SER A 72 13.26 3.13 -10.51
CA SER A 72 13.40 1.80 -9.91
C SER A 72 14.09 1.90 -8.56
N LEU A 73 13.60 1.10 -7.60
CA LEU A 73 14.29 0.92 -6.33
C LEU A 73 15.42 -0.10 -6.51
N ASP A 74 16.51 0.08 -5.74
CA ASP A 74 17.63 -0.83 -5.78
C ASP A 74 17.33 -2.11 -4.97
N GLY A 75 17.53 -3.24 -5.60
CA GLY A 75 17.37 -4.55 -4.98
C GLY A 75 16.05 -5.23 -5.28
N SER A 76 15.91 -6.44 -4.78
CA SER A 76 14.65 -7.19 -4.85
C SER A 76 13.64 -6.62 -3.86
N ASP A 77 12.37 -6.98 -4.03
CA ASP A 77 11.32 -6.60 -3.09
C ASP A 77 11.65 -7.07 -1.66
N ASP A 78 12.18 -8.28 -1.51
CA ASP A 78 12.58 -8.79 -0.19
C ASP A 78 13.72 -7.97 0.43
N GLU A 79 14.69 -7.57 -0.36
CA GLU A 79 15.79 -6.71 0.10
C GLU A 79 15.28 -5.32 0.50
N ILE A 80 14.38 -4.74 -0.28
CA ILE A 80 13.76 -3.45 0.02
C ILE A 80 12.94 -3.55 1.30
N ASN A 81 12.12 -4.58 1.43
CA ASN A 81 11.31 -4.81 2.63
C ASN A 81 12.17 -4.93 3.88
N ALA A 82 13.27 -5.67 3.81
CA ALA A 82 14.19 -5.86 4.93
C ALA A 82 14.85 -4.54 5.33
N ARG A 83 15.28 -3.75 4.36
CA ARG A 83 15.89 -2.44 4.60
C ARG A 83 14.91 -1.47 5.26
N TRP A 84 13.70 -1.39 4.74
CA TRP A 84 12.67 -0.52 5.29
C TRP A 84 12.24 -0.97 6.69
N GLN A 85 12.11 -2.26 6.92
CA GLN A 85 11.81 -2.80 8.25
C GLN A 85 12.86 -2.36 9.27
N ALA A 86 14.13 -2.45 8.89
CA ALA A 86 15.23 -2.01 9.76
C ALA A 86 15.16 -0.51 10.05
N GLU A 87 14.91 0.30 9.02
CA GLU A 87 14.79 1.75 9.16
C GLU A 87 13.60 2.16 10.05
N ASP A 88 12.51 1.41 9.96
CA ASP A 88 11.27 1.72 10.70
C ASP A 88 11.19 1.04 12.08
N SER A 89 12.24 0.36 12.50
CA SER A 89 12.25 -0.44 13.75
C SER A 89 11.98 0.37 15.01
N ALA A 90 12.22 1.68 14.98
CA ALA A 90 11.99 2.57 16.12
C ALA A 90 10.57 3.16 16.17
N LEU A 91 9.75 2.93 15.14
CA LEU A 91 8.37 3.43 15.14
C LEU A 91 7.51 2.65 16.12
N ASP A 92 6.64 3.35 16.84
CA ASP A 92 5.58 2.67 17.58
C ASP A 92 4.40 2.30 16.65
N VAL A 93 3.52 1.43 17.13
CA VAL A 93 2.40 0.95 16.31
C VAL A 93 1.44 2.07 15.94
N ALA A 94 1.22 3.03 16.83
CA ALA A 94 0.32 4.15 16.56
C ALA A 94 0.84 5.03 15.42
N THR A 95 2.13 5.35 15.42
CA THR A 95 2.76 6.12 14.35
C THR A 95 2.74 5.36 13.02
N ALA A 96 3.05 4.07 13.03
CA ALA A 96 3.02 3.25 11.83
C ALA A 96 1.60 3.19 11.24
N ARG A 97 0.59 3.03 12.09
CA ARG A 97 -0.82 3.03 11.69
C ARG A 97 -1.22 4.36 11.05
N GLU A 98 -0.86 5.47 11.66
CA GLU A 98 -1.15 6.81 11.14
C GLU A 98 -0.51 7.03 9.78
N ARG A 99 0.73 6.61 9.61
CA ARG A 99 1.44 6.69 8.32
C ARG A 99 0.77 5.85 7.25
N ALA A 100 0.34 4.65 7.60
CA ALA A 100 -0.35 3.76 6.67
C ALA A 100 -1.69 4.37 6.22
N GLN A 101 -2.49 4.89 7.16
CA GLN A 101 -3.77 5.51 6.85
C GLN A 101 -3.57 6.77 6.00
N ALA A 102 -2.59 7.60 6.33
CA ALA A 102 -2.27 8.80 5.56
C ALA A 102 -1.83 8.45 4.13
N ALA A 103 -1.04 7.39 3.97
CA ALA A 103 -0.60 6.92 2.66
C ALA A 103 -1.80 6.41 1.83
N PHE A 104 -2.69 5.63 2.44
CA PHE A 104 -3.91 5.18 1.80
C PHE A 104 -4.77 6.36 1.32
N ASP A 105 -5.00 7.33 2.19
CA ASP A 105 -5.82 8.50 1.86
C ASP A 105 -5.18 9.35 0.74
N ARG A 106 -3.87 9.53 0.78
CA ARG A 106 -3.12 10.24 -0.26
C ARG A 106 -3.24 9.54 -1.61
N ARG A 107 -3.13 8.21 -1.63
CA ARG A 107 -3.28 7.43 -2.86
C ARG A 107 -4.67 7.61 -3.46
N ALA A 108 -5.71 7.52 -2.64
CA ALA A 108 -7.09 7.72 -3.08
C ALA A 108 -7.27 9.10 -3.71
N ARG A 109 -6.79 10.15 -3.06
CA ARG A 109 -6.85 11.52 -3.58
C ARG A 109 -6.07 11.68 -4.87
N ALA A 110 -4.89 11.09 -4.97
CA ALA A 110 -4.08 11.15 -6.17
C ALA A 110 -4.79 10.50 -7.36
N ILE A 111 -5.41 9.33 -7.16
CA ILE A 111 -6.18 8.64 -8.19
C ILE A 111 -7.40 9.46 -8.60
N GLU A 112 -8.14 10.00 -7.64
CA GLU A 112 -9.30 10.86 -7.90
C GLU A 112 -8.94 12.12 -8.68
N SER A 113 -7.72 12.62 -8.53
CA SER A 113 -7.24 13.82 -9.18
C SER A 113 -6.73 13.62 -10.60
N VAL A 114 -6.63 12.36 -11.07
CA VAL A 114 -6.20 12.07 -12.43
C VAL A 114 -7.24 12.59 -13.42
N PRO A 115 -6.83 13.44 -14.39
CA PRO A 115 -7.76 13.89 -15.43
C PRO A 115 -8.33 12.70 -16.20
N ALA A 116 -9.63 12.75 -16.50
CA ALA A 116 -10.34 11.64 -17.15
C ALA A 116 -9.69 11.22 -18.47
N GLU A 117 -9.17 12.17 -19.24
CA GLU A 117 -8.53 11.91 -20.53
C GLU A 117 -7.17 11.19 -20.41
N ARG A 118 -6.59 11.15 -19.21
CA ARG A 118 -5.33 10.43 -18.97
C ARG A 118 -5.54 8.92 -18.79
N TRP A 119 -6.72 8.51 -18.40
CA TRP A 119 -7.05 7.08 -18.31
C TRP A 119 -7.09 6.48 -19.72
N GLY A 120 -6.41 5.39 -19.93
CA GLY A 120 -6.14 4.83 -21.24
C GLY A 120 -4.63 4.68 -21.48
N ASP A 121 -3.83 5.40 -20.70
CA ASP A 121 -2.38 5.20 -20.62
C ASP A 121 -2.13 3.94 -19.80
N ALA A 122 -1.62 2.88 -20.44
CA ALA A 122 -1.42 1.58 -19.80
C ALA A 122 -0.43 1.65 -18.63
N VAL A 123 0.58 2.49 -18.72
CA VAL A 123 1.55 2.67 -17.62
C VAL A 123 0.88 3.31 -16.43
N LEU A 124 0.11 4.38 -16.67
CA LEU A 124 -0.64 5.06 -15.62
C LEU A 124 -1.61 4.12 -14.89
N GLU A 125 -2.35 3.31 -15.65
CA GLU A 125 -3.30 2.36 -15.08
C GLU A 125 -2.61 1.30 -14.23
N LYS A 126 -1.46 0.81 -14.68
CA LYS A 126 -0.66 -0.14 -13.91
C LYS A 126 -0.19 0.45 -12.59
N ILE A 127 0.33 1.66 -12.62
CA ILE A 127 0.77 2.37 -11.40
C ILE A 127 -0.41 2.59 -10.45
N ALA A 128 -1.55 3.01 -10.98
CA ALA A 128 -2.74 3.28 -10.18
C ALA A 128 -3.28 2.04 -9.47
N ARG A 129 -3.11 0.85 -10.06
CA ARG A 129 -3.54 -0.41 -9.44
C ARG A 129 -2.53 -0.94 -8.43
N ALA A 130 -1.28 -0.52 -8.51
CA ALA A 130 -0.23 -0.99 -7.61
C ALA A 130 -0.53 -0.61 -6.16
N ASP A 131 -0.24 -1.53 -5.25
CA ASP A 131 -0.43 -1.36 -3.80
C ASP A 131 -1.87 -0.99 -3.41
N GLY A 132 -2.84 -1.50 -4.18
CA GLY A 132 -4.27 -1.37 -3.92
C GLY A 132 -4.88 -2.66 -3.37
N ALA A 133 -6.13 -2.93 -3.75
CA ALA A 133 -6.97 -4.02 -3.24
C ALA A 133 -6.28 -5.38 -3.21
N ASP A 134 -5.58 -5.75 -4.28
CA ASP A 134 -4.91 -7.05 -4.36
C ASP A 134 -3.83 -7.20 -3.28
N HIS A 135 -3.07 -6.14 -3.03
CA HIS A 135 -2.04 -6.11 -1.99
C HIS A 135 -2.66 -6.25 -0.60
N TYR A 136 -3.73 -5.51 -0.34
CA TYR A 136 -4.44 -5.57 0.95
C TYR A 136 -5.06 -6.94 1.18
N ARG A 137 -5.63 -7.53 0.14
CA ARG A 137 -6.20 -8.88 0.18
C ARG A 137 -5.14 -9.93 0.48
N ALA A 138 -3.96 -9.81 -0.14
CA ALA A 138 -2.85 -10.73 0.10
C ALA A 138 -2.41 -10.71 1.56
N HIS A 139 -2.26 -9.52 2.15
CA HIS A 139 -1.93 -9.41 3.58
C HIS A 139 -3.03 -9.97 4.47
N ARG A 140 -4.29 -9.72 4.14
CA ARG A 140 -5.43 -10.25 4.89
C ARG A 140 -5.45 -11.78 4.87
N GLU A 141 -5.13 -12.39 3.74
CA GLU A 141 -5.04 -13.84 3.60
C GLU A 141 -3.93 -14.42 4.48
N TYR A 142 -2.76 -13.80 4.52
CA TYR A 142 -1.68 -14.20 5.42
C TYR A 142 -2.10 -14.15 6.89
N LEU A 143 -2.79 -13.10 7.27
CA LEU A 143 -3.24 -12.92 8.66
C LEU A 143 -4.34 -13.90 9.07
N SER A 144 -5.07 -14.43 8.10
CA SER A 144 -6.17 -15.37 8.34
C SER A 144 -5.75 -16.83 8.35
N SER A 145 -4.52 -17.12 7.91
CA SER A 145 -4.00 -18.49 7.80
C SER A 145 -3.44 -19.03 9.11
#